data_687ed5c6ea3efcc816f2f4d0f9c46578
#
_entry.id   687ed5c6ea3efcc816f2f4d0f9c46578
#
_cell.length_a   1.000
_cell.length_b   1.000
_cell.length_c   1.000
_cell.angle_alpha   90.00
_cell.angle_beta   90.00
_cell.angle_gamma   90.00
#
_symmetry.space_group_name_H-M   'P 1'
#
loop_
_entity.id
_entity.type
_entity.pdbx_description
1 polymer ?
#
loop_
_entity_poly.entity_id
_entity_poly.type
_entity_poly.pdbx_seq_one_letter_code
_entity_poly.pdbx_strand_id
1 'polypeptide(L)'
;MAAARRLGAALGGRFCHLGLRSTNVSIKQQYRFVTPHKAFLFPAVPQMSVRSLFIQTQDTPNPNSLKFIPGKPVLESRTMEFLSPASTYCSPLARQLFRIEGVKSVFFGTDFITVTKESEDVDWNLIKPDIYATIMDFYASGLPIVTEEVPRTDTAPSEEDDEVVLMIKELLDTRIRPTVQEDGGDVIFKGFEDGIVQLKLQGSCTSCPSSIVTLKSGIQNMLQFYIPEVEGVEQVVDDNEEKEVKST
;
A
#
# COMPACT_ATOMS: atom_id res chain seq x y z
N MET A 1 13.26 20.57 -61.34
CA MET A 1 12.15 20.51 -62.30
C MET A 1 10.90 20.59 -61.45
N ALA A 2 10.32 21.78 -61.39
CA ALA A 2 9.16 22.29 -62.11
C ALA A 2 7.86 21.66 -61.54
N ALA A 3 6.82 22.31 -61.12
CA ALA A 3 6.25 23.65 -61.16
C ALA A 3 4.89 23.49 -60.47
N ALA A 4 4.46 24.32 -59.53
CA ALA A 4 3.72 25.55 -59.65
C ALA A 4 2.31 25.46 -60.29
N ARG A 5 1.30 25.96 -59.56
CA ARG A 5 0.22 26.91 -59.91
C ARG A 5 -0.97 26.75 -58.96
N ARG A 6 -1.31 27.71 -58.09
CA ARG A 6 -2.00 28.99 -58.28
C ARG A 6 -3.38 28.91 -58.98
N LEU A 7 -4.36 29.44 -58.26
CA LEU A 7 -5.42 30.42 -58.62
C LEU A 7 -6.63 30.17 -57.69
N GLY A 8 -7.29 31.04 -56.90
CA GLY A 8 -7.48 32.46 -57.07
C GLY A 8 -8.94 32.77 -57.41
N ALA A 9 -9.53 33.70 -56.71
CA ALA A 9 -10.73 34.53 -56.97
C ALA A 9 -11.80 34.41 -55.87
N ALA A 10 -12.08 35.34 -54.99
CA ALA A 10 -12.47 36.74 -55.05
C ALA A 10 -13.83 37.00 -55.71
N LEU A 11 -14.60 37.79 -55.04
CA LEU A 11 -15.76 38.62 -55.36
C LEU A 11 -16.93 38.35 -54.40
N GLY A 12 -17.49 39.23 -53.63
CA GLY A 12 -17.73 40.62 -53.89
C GLY A 12 -19.06 40.98 -53.27
N GLY A 13 -19.10 41.85 -52.43
CA GLY A 13 -19.86 42.85 -51.88
C GLY A 13 -21.31 43.04 -52.31
N ARG A 14 -22.11 43.52 -51.33
CA ARG A 14 -23.01 44.65 -51.54
C ARG A 14 -23.52 45.18 -50.21
N PHE A 15 -23.16 46.43 -49.96
CA PHE A 15 -23.81 47.36 -49.06
C PHE A 15 -25.26 47.62 -49.53
N CYS A 16 -26.23 47.69 -48.60
CA CYS A 16 -27.42 48.49 -48.74
C CYS A 16 -27.73 49.16 -47.42
N HIS A 17 -27.49 50.46 -47.38
CA HIS A 17 -28.06 51.45 -46.45
C HIS A 17 -29.53 51.68 -46.83
N LEU A 18 -30.39 51.83 -45.82
CA LEU A 18 -31.62 52.65 -45.78
C LEU A 18 -32.31 52.22 -44.46
N GLY A 19 -32.70 53.02 -43.51
CA GLY A 19 -33.18 54.36 -43.50
C GLY A 19 -33.95 54.48 -42.17
N LEU A 20 -33.66 55.50 -41.42
CA LEU A 20 -34.30 55.90 -40.15
C LEU A 20 -35.81 56.04 -40.29
N ARG A 21 -36.61 55.48 -39.37
CA ARG A 21 -37.80 56.15 -38.87
C ARG A 21 -37.99 55.84 -37.38
N SER A 22 -37.83 56.89 -36.61
CA SER A 22 -38.24 57.02 -35.22
C SER A 22 -39.75 57.01 -35.11
N THR A 23 -40.35 56.08 -34.35
CA THR A 23 -41.72 56.26 -33.81
C THR A 23 -41.65 55.89 -32.31
N ASN A 24 -41.76 56.93 -31.49
CA ASN A 24 -42.01 56.83 -30.05
C ASN A 24 -43.38 56.15 -29.84
N VAL A 25 -43.36 54.94 -29.31
CA VAL A 25 -44.59 54.33 -28.74
C VAL A 25 -44.29 54.10 -27.26
N SER A 26 -44.92 54.96 -26.45
CA SER A 26 -44.90 54.84 -24.98
C SER A 26 -45.78 53.65 -24.59
N ILE A 27 -45.16 52.52 -24.29
CA ILE A 27 -45.82 51.35 -23.70
C ILE A 27 -45.66 51.44 -22.18
N LYS A 28 -46.74 51.82 -21.50
CA LYS A 28 -46.84 51.62 -20.05
C LYS A 28 -46.87 50.14 -19.75
N GLN A 29 -45.72 49.58 -19.37
CA GLN A 29 -45.66 48.24 -18.84
C GLN A 29 -46.17 48.23 -17.40
N GLN A 30 -47.36 47.65 -17.22
CA GLN A 30 -47.85 47.26 -15.91
C GLN A 30 -47.02 46.11 -15.39
N TYR A 31 -46.21 46.39 -14.38
CA TYR A 31 -45.51 45.35 -13.64
C TYR A 31 -46.53 44.57 -12.81
N ARG A 32 -46.87 43.35 -13.27
CA ARG A 32 -47.53 42.35 -12.42
C ARG A 32 -46.49 41.87 -11.42
N PHE A 33 -46.74 42.12 -10.15
CA PHE A 33 -46.00 41.48 -9.06
C PHE A 33 -46.21 39.98 -9.15
N VAL A 34 -45.16 39.26 -9.61
CA VAL A 34 -45.09 37.81 -9.50
C VAL A 34 -44.68 37.53 -8.07
N THR A 35 -45.54 36.90 -7.31
CA THR A 35 -45.27 36.42 -5.95
C THR A 35 -44.05 35.52 -5.96
N PRO A 36 -43.12 35.66 -5.01
CA PRO A 36 -41.95 34.79 -4.97
C PRO A 36 -42.39 33.35 -4.66
N HIS A 37 -42.10 32.47 -5.60
CA HIS A 37 -42.19 31.04 -5.35
C HIS A 37 -41.36 30.70 -4.12
N LYS A 38 -41.97 30.00 -3.17
CA LYS A 38 -41.28 29.42 -2.01
C LYS A 38 -40.03 28.69 -2.51
N ALA A 39 -38.88 29.22 -2.16
CA ALA A 39 -37.63 28.53 -2.34
C ALA A 39 -37.71 27.23 -1.55
N PHE A 40 -37.72 26.10 -2.24
CA PHE A 40 -37.51 24.81 -1.64
C PHE A 40 -36.07 24.82 -1.11
N LEU A 41 -35.93 25.00 0.21
CA LEU A 41 -34.69 24.73 0.93
C LEU A 41 -34.43 23.24 0.82
N PHE A 42 -33.60 22.86 -0.12
CA PHE A 42 -32.99 21.53 -0.09
C PHE A 42 -32.23 21.40 1.23
N PRO A 43 -32.49 20.37 2.04
CA PRO A 43 -31.68 20.16 3.22
C PRO A 43 -30.21 20.03 2.76
N ALA A 44 -29.35 20.86 3.33
CA ALA A 44 -27.92 20.75 3.11
C ALA A 44 -27.51 19.34 3.53
N VAL A 45 -27.17 18.51 2.55
CA VAL A 45 -26.56 17.21 2.81
C VAL A 45 -25.29 17.51 3.60
N PRO A 46 -25.12 16.97 4.80
CA PRO A 46 -23.89 17.19 5.55
C PRO A 46 -22.74 16.68 4.67
N GLN A 47 -21.89 17.60 4.24
CA GLN A 47 -20.69 17.28 3.51
C GLN A 47 -19.80 16.54 4.50
N MET A 48 -19.85 15.21 4.47
CA MET A 48 -18.95 14.39 5.23
C MET A 48 -17.55 14.80 4.79
N SER A 49 -16.82 15.44 5.71
CA SER A 49 -15.41 15.73 5.51
C SER A 49 -14.72 14.38 5.32
N VAL A 50 -14.48 14.02 4.07
CA VAL A 50 -13.62 12.89 3.73
C VAL A 50 -12.25 13.31 4.23
N ARG A 51 -11.86 12.79 5.39
CA ARG A 51 -10.47 12.93 5.85
C ARG A 51 -9.62 12.29 4.76
N SER A 52 -8.91 13.12 4.00
CA SER A 52 -7.99 12.63 3.00
C SER A 52 -7.00 11.70 3.69
N LEU A 53 -6.94 10.46 3.23
CA LEU A 53 -5.96 9.50 3.69
C LEU A 53 -4.59 10.05 3.29
N PHE A 54 -3.72 10.28 4.26
CA PHE A 54 -2.35 10.71 4.00
C PHE A 54 -1.43 9.52 4.24
N ILE A 55 -0.85 9.01 3.17
CA ILE A 55 0.07 7.86 3.23
C ILE A 55 1.49 8.40 3.32
N GLN A 56 2.18 8.04 4.38
CA GLN A 56 3.61 8.31 4.53
C GLN A 56 4.42 7.14 3.96
N THR A 57 5.62 7.42 3.47
CA THR A 57 6.59 6.39 3.11
C THR A 57 7.81 6.48 3.98
N GLN A 58 8.38 5.34 4.28
CA GLN A 58 9.62 5.19 5.01
C GLN A 58 10.52 4.20 4.26
N ASP A 59 11.79 4.59 4.12
CA ASP A 59 12.79 3.71 3.54
C ASP A 59 13.06 2.53 4.48
N THR A 60 13.39 1.39 3.89
CA THR A 60 13.77 0.19 4.62
C THR A 60 15.25 -0.11 4.39
N PRO A 61 15.90 -0.95 5.20
CA PRO A 61 17.28 -1.39 4.95
C PRO A 61 17.44 -2.11 3.61
N ASN A 62 16.36 -2.65 3.08
CA ASN A 62 16.32 -3.26 1.75
C ASN A 62 15.99 -2.20 0.68
N PRO A 63 16.91 -1.86 -0.24
CA PRO A 63 16.68 -0.84 -1.27
C PRO A 63 15.56 -1.20 -2.25
N ASN A 64 15.22 -2.49 -2.34
CA ASN A 64 14.13 -2.98 -3.17
C ASN A 64 12.77 -2.99 -2.45
N SER A 65 12.73 -2.62 -1.17
CA SER A 65 11.48 -2.56 -0.40
C SER A 65 11.21 -1.14 0.09
N LEU A 66 9.94 -0.77 0.16
CA LEU A 66 9.48 0.50 0.68
C LEU A 66 8.27 0.29 1.58
N LYS A 67 8.28 0.96 2.73
CA LYS A 67 7.22 0.90 3.73
C LYS A 67 6.25 2.04 3.53
N PHE A 68 4.96 1.73 3.42
CA PHE A 68 3.84 2.66 3.29
C PHE A 68 3.02 2.65 4.57
N ILE A 69 2.77 3.81 5.15
CA ILE A 69 2.03 3.99 6.40
C ILE A 69 0.75 4.77 6.08
N PRO A 70 -0.41 4.09 5.97
CA PRO A 70 -1.65 4.74 5.58
C PRO A 70 -2.30 5.57 6.70
N GLY A 71 -1.75 5.53 7.94
CA GLY A 71 -2.33 6.21 9.09
C GLY A 71 -3.65 5.60 9.57
N LYS A 72 -3.94 4.39 9.12
CA LYS A 72 -5.05 3.54 9.57
C LYS A 72 -4.56 2.12 9.80
N PRO A 73 -5.20 1.35 10.68
CA PRO A 73 -4.86 -0.06 10.85
C PRO A 73 -4.95 -0.81 9.52
N VAL A 74 -3.96 -1.65 9.25
CA VAL A 74 -3.92 -2.56 8.10
C VAL A 74 -4.40 -3.94 8.56
N LEU A 75 -3.77 -4.48 9.60
CA LEU A 75 -4.19 -5.72 10.24
C LEU A 75 -4.37 -5.49 11.74
N GLU A 76 -5.23 -6.27 12.40
CA GLU A 76 -5.52 -6.05 13.83
C GLU A 76 -4.41 -6.57 14.76
N SER A 77 -3.84 -7.73 14.48
CA SER A 77 -2.93 -8.38 15.44
C SER A 77 -1.83 -9.24 14.84
N ARG A 78 -1.69 -9.25 13.51
CA ARG A 78 -0.74 -10.14 12.83
C ARG A 78 -0.08 -9.47 11.65
N THR A 79 0.90 -10.13 11.09
CA THR A 79 1.52 -9.77 9.81
C THR A 79 1.19 -10.84 8.77
N MET A 80 1.15 -10.45 7.51
CA MET A 80 0.92 -11.36 6.39
C MET A 80 1.84 -11.04 5.24
N GLU A 81 2.45 -12.07 4.67
CA GLU A 81 3.32 -11.96 3.51
C GLU A 81 2.68 -12.62 2.29
N PHE A 82 2.79 -11.94 1.16
CA PHE A 82 2.35 -12.41 -0.13
C PHE A 82 3.56 -12.38 -1.08
N LEU A 83 4.07 -13.54 -1.44
CA LEU A 83 5.25 -13.68 -2.29
C LEU A 83 4.89 -13.77 -3.78
N SER A 84 3.63 -14.11 -4.07
CA SER A 84 3.13 -14.27 -5.43
C SER A 84 1.68 -13.82 -5.56
N PRO A 85 1.21 -13.51 -6.78
CA PRO A 85 -0.22 -13.24 -7.02
C PRO A 85 -1.13 -14.40 -6.60
N ALA A 86 -0.65 -15.64 -6.66
CA ALA A 86 -1.41 -16.84 -6.28
C ALA A 86 -1.73 -16.86 -4.77
N SER A 87 -0.85 -16.33 -3.93
CA SER A 87 -1.06 -16.27 -2.48
C SER A 87 -2.10 -15.22 -2.03
N THR A 88 -2.56 -14.34 -2.93
CA THR A 88 -3.44 -13.21 -2.59
C THR A 88 -4.93 -13.54 -2.48
N TYR A 89 -5.30 -14.82 -2.43
CA TYR A 89 -6.71 -15.26 -2.41
C TYR A 89 -7.50 -14.66 -1.23
N CYS A 90 -6.87 -14.51 -0.07
CA CYS A 90 -7.49 -13.98 1.14
C CYS A 90 -7.44 -12.45 1.26
N SER A 91 -6.71 -11.74 0.38
CA SER A 91 -6.58 -10.29 0.46
C SER A 91 -6.91 -9.58 -0.86
N PRO A 92 -8.05 -8.87 -0.92
CA PRO A 92 -8.38 -8.05 -2.08
C PRO A 92 -7.36 -6.91 -2.32
N LEU A 93 -6.81 -6.32 -1.25
CA LEU A 93 -5.80 -5.26 -1.37
C LEU A 93 -4.49 -5.79 -1.96
N ALA A 94 -3.97 -6.93 -1.43
CA ALA A 94 -2.76 -7.54 -1.96
C ALA A 94 -2.92 -7.85 -3.46
N ARG A 95 -4.08 -8.39 -3.86
CA ARG A 95 -4.39 -8.68 -5.27
C ARG A 95 -4.36 -7.44 -6.16
N GLN A 96 -4.80 -6.28 -5.65
CA GLN A 96 -4.73 -5.02 -6.41
C GLN A 96 -3.30 -4.52 -6.52
N LEU A 97 -2.51 -4.61 -5.45
CA LEU A 97 -1.11 -4.21 -5.45
C LEU A 97 -0.25 -5.04 -6.43
N PHE A 98 -0.51 -6.35 -6.53
CA PHE A 98 0.18 -7.22 -7.51
C PHE A 98 -0.18 -6.95 -8.98
N ARG A 99 -1.20 -6.14 -9.27
CA ARG A 99 -1.49 -5.69 -10.65
C ARG A 99 -0.58 -4.57 -11.12
N ILE A 100 0.14 -3.95 -10.19
CA ILE A 100 1.11 -2.91 -10.50
C ILE A 100 2.36 -3.60 -11.03
N GLU A 101 2.74 -3.27 -12.25
CA GLU A 101 3.94 -3.82 -12.88
C GLU A 101 5.19 -3.45 -12.08
N GLY A 102 6.06 -4.42 -11.83
CA GLY A 102 7.26 -4.25 -11.02
C GLY A 102 7.11 -4.56 -9.53
N VAL A 103 5.92 -4.95 -9.05
CA VAL A 103 5.71 -5.44 -7.68
C VAL A 103 6.00 -6.93 -7.61
N LYS A 104 6.96 -7.31 -6.77
CA LYS A 104 7.38 -8.70 -6.53
C LYS A 104 6.65 -9.33 -5.35
N SER A 105 6.63 -8.64 -4.21
CA SER A 105 5.99 -9.13 -2.99
C SER A 105 5.34 -7.99 -2.21
N VAL A 106 4.37 -8.35 -1.40
CA VAL A 106 3.62 -7.43 -0.54
C VAL A 106 3.57 -8.01 0.86
N PHE A 107 3.85 -7.19 1.85
CA PHE A 107 3.80 -7.56 3.24
C PHE A 107 2.92 -6.59 4.01
N PHE A 108 2.01 -7.11 4.83
CA PHE A 108 1.13 -6.34 5.69
C PHE A 108 1.56 -6.46 7.13
N GLY A 109 1.84 -5.32 7.76
CA GLY A 109 1.97 -5.18 9.20
C GLY A 109 0.65 -4.77 9.84
N THR A 110 0.69 -4.38 11.10
CA THR A 110 -0.49 -3.90 11.84
C THR A 110 -0.96 -2.53 11.37
N ASP A 111 -0.02 -1.64 11.05
CA ASP A 111 -0.27 -0.24 10.68
C ASP A 111 0.49 0.20 9.41
N PHE A 112 1.14 -0.74 8.72
CA PHE A 112 1.93 -0.46 7.53
C PHE A 112 1.82 -1.55 6.47
N ILE A 113 2.22 -1.19 5.26
CA ILE A 113 2.30 -2.06 4.09
C ILE A 113 3.71 -1.94 3.54
N THR A 114 4.43 -3.03 3.41
CA THR A 114 5.72 -3.04 2.71
C THR A 114 5.54 -3.64 1.33
N VAL A 115 6.00 -2.92 0.32
CA VAL A 115 6.02 -3.40 -1.07
C VAL A 115 7.47 -3.60 -1.49
N THR A 116 7.75 -4.76 -2.07
CA THR A 116 9.06 -5.09 -2.62
C THR A 116 8.97 -5.13 -4.13
N LYS A 117 9.85 -4.41 -4.81
CA LYS A 117 9.93 -4.39 -6.28
C LYS A 117 10.73 -5.59 -6.81
N GLU A 118 10.49 -5.92 -8.07
CA GLU A 118 11.02 -7.11 -8.71
C GLU A 118 12.55 -7.05 -8.89
N SER A 119 13.07 -5.90 -9.30
CA SER A 119 14.49 -5.68 -9.55
C SER A 119 14.93 -4.27 -9.18
N GLU A 120 16.25 -4.04 -9.12
CA GLU A 120 16.84 -2.71 -8.91
C GLU A 120 16.55 -1.76 -10.07
N ASP A 121 16.32 -2.28 -11.27
CA ASP A 121 16.05 -1.49 -12.47
C ASP A 121 14.68 -0.78 -12.43
N VAL A 122 13.75 -1.27 -11.61
CA VAL A 122 12.44 -0.64 -11.44
C VAL A 122 12.59 0.62 -10.59
N ASP A 123 12.24 1.79 -11.16
CA ASP A 123 12.30 3.06 -10.45
C ASP A 123 11.07 3.25 -9.55
N TRP A 124 11.33 3.50 -8.27
CA TRP A 124 10.28 3.82 -7.29
C TRP A 124 9.41 5.01 -7.69
N ASN A 125 9.96 5.99 -8.43
CA ASN A 125 9.19 7.15 -8.87
C ASN A 125 8.08 6.79 -9.85
N LEU A 126 8.23 5.68 -10.57
CA LEU A 126 7.22 5.20 -11.52
C LEU A 126 6.09 4.45 -10.82
N ILE A 127 6.41 3.61 -9.83
CA ILE A 127 5.42 2.73 -9.20
C ILE A 127 4.77 3.30 -7.94
N LYS A 128 5.44 4.23 -7.22
CA LYS A 128 4.89 4.87 -6.02
C LYS A 128 3.50 5.49 -6.24
N PRO A 129 3.26 6.28 -7.30
CA PRO A 129 1.95 6.90 -7.52
C PRO A 129 0.82 5.87 -7.63
N ASP A 130 1.06 4.75 -8.31
CA ASP A 130 0.08 3.69 -8.50
C ASP A 130 -0.19 2.94 -7.19
N ILE A 131 0.85 2.72 -6.37
CA ILE A 131 0.70 2.14 -5.04
C ILE A 131 -0.13 3.07 -4.14
N TYR A 132 0.17 4.37 -4.12
CA TYR A 132 -0.61 5.36 -3.36
C TYR A 132 -2.08 5.37 -3.79
N ALA A 133 -2.33 5.44 -5.11
CA ALA A 133 -3.67 5.44 -5.65
C ALA A 133 -4.43 4.16 -5.25
N THR A 134 -3.80 3.01 -5.41
CA THR A 134 -4.39 1.70 -5.06
C THR A 134 -4.75 1.62 -3.58
N ILE A 135 -3.86 2.04 -2.67
CA ILE A 135 -4.12 2.02 -1.23
C ILE A 135 -5.25 3.01 -0.89
N MET A 136 -5.19 4.25 -1.42
CA MET A 136 -6.22 5.26 -1.15
C MET A 136 -7.61 4.83 -1.63
N ASP A 137 -7.71 4.32 -2.85
CA ASP A 137 -8.95 3.84 -3.45
C ASP A 137 -9.50 2.64 -2.68
N PHE A 138 -8.62 1.75 -2.24
CA PHE A 138 -9.04 0.61 -1.45
C PHE A 138 -9.64 1.02 -0.11
N TYR A 139 -8.98 1.91 0.64
CA TYR A 139 -9.53 2.43 1.91
C TYR A 139 -10.81 3.27 1.70
N ALA A 140 -10.95 3.92 0.55
CA ALA A 140 -12.18 4.63 0.20
C ALA A 140 -13.34 3.68 -0.11
N SER A 141 -13.06 2.48 -0.63
CA SER A 141 -14.06 1.46 -0.92
C SER A 141 -14.68 0.83 0.33
N GLY A 142 -13.99 0.91 1.48
CA GLY A 142 -14.43 0.30 2.74
C GLY A 142 -14.43 -1.23 2.75
N LEU A 143 -13.76 -1.86 1.79
CA LEU A 143 -13.62 -3.31 1.76
C LEU A 143 -12.65 -3.79 2.85
N PRO A 144 -12.83 -5.00 3.38
CA PRO A 144 -11.89 -5.60 4.32
C PRO A 144 -10.56 -5.91 3.61
N ILE A 145 -9.45 -5.63 4.30
CA ILE A 145 -8.11 -5.88 3.77
C ILE A 145 -7.85 -7.38 3.62
N VAL A 146 -8.36 -8.16 4.58
CA VAL A 146 -8.30 -9.63 4.59
C VAL A 146 -9.69 -10.18 4.80
N THR A 147 -10.08 -11.17 4.00
CA THR A 147 -11.40 -11.82 4.06
C THR A 147 -11.43 -13.06 4.95
N GLU A 148 -10.27 -13.65 5.23
CA GLU A 148 -10.12 -14.82 6.09
C GLU A 148 -9.11 -14.52 7.19
N GLU A 149 -9.52 -14.68 8.44
CA GLU A 149 -8.64 -14.52 9.59
C GLU A 149 -8.04 -15.88 9.96
N VAL A 150 -6.73 -16.01 9.79
CA VAL A 150 -5.97 -17.14 10.34
C VAL A 150 -5.37 -16.69 11.67
N PRO A 151 -5.66 -17.33 12.80
CA PRO A 151 -5.09 -16.98 14.08
C PRO A 151 -3.57 -17.08 14.07
N ARG A 152 -2.90 -16.12 14.70
CA ARG A 152 -1.46 -16.21 14.91
C ARG A 152 -1.19 -17.11 16.12
N THR A 153 -0.28 -18.05 15.97
CA THR A 153 0.09 -18.99 17.03
C THR A 153 1.60 -19.15 17.23
N ASP A 154 2.42 -18.42 16.44
CA ASP A 154 3.89 -18.62 16.41
C ASP A 154 4.58 -18.32 17.74
N THR A 155 4.10 -17.33 18.51
CA THR A 155 4.66 -16.97 19.82
C THR A 155 3.70 -17.20 20.97
N ALA A 156 2.49 -17.74 20.70
CA ALA A 156 1.57 -18.09 21.77
C ALA A 156 2.21 -19.18 22.66
N PRO A 157 2.18 -19.02 24.01
CA PRO A 157 2.64 -20.05 24.91
C PRO A 157 1.85 -21.34 24.69
N SER A 158 2.53 -22.47 24.58
CA SER A 158 1.92 -23.79 24.55
C SER A 158 2.25 -24.54 25.83
N GLU A 159 1.42 -25.51 26.19
CA GLU A 159 1.65 -26.34 27.39
C GLU A 159 2.89 -27.25 27.24
N GLU A 160 3.42 -27.38 26.03
CA GLU A 160 4.59 -28.18 25.71
C GLU A 160 5.89 -27.36 25.65
N ASP A 161 5.81 -26.03 25.81
CA ASP A 161 6.97 -25.16 25.73
C ASP A 161 7.81 -25.25 27.00
N ASP A 162 9.11 -25.50 26.84
CA ASP A 162 10.10 -25.38 27.90
C ASP A 162 10.25 -23.91 28.31
N GLU A 163 10.74 -23.68 29.55
CA GLU A 163 11.02 -22.33 30.09
C GLU A 163 11.91 -21.51 29.17
N VAL A 164 12.89 -22.15 28.53
CA VAL A 164 13.79 -21.51 27.54
C VAL A 164 13.01 -21.04 26.31
N VAL A 165 12.12 -21.85 25.79
CA VAL A 165 11.28 -21.52 24.64
C VAL A 165 10.35 -20.35 24.94
N LEU A 166 9.76 -20.32 26.15
CA LEU A 166 8.93 -19.21 26.60
C LEU A 166 9.72 -17.90 26.67
N MET A 167 10.94 -17.92 27.20
CA MET A 167 11.83 -16.75 27.21
C MET A 167 12.21 -16.30 25.83
N ILE A 168 12.48 -17.21 24.90
CA ILE A 168 12.76 -16.89 23.49
C ILE A 168 11.56 -16.18 22.87
N LYS A 169 10.35 -16.72 23.00
CA LYS A 169 9.12 -16.14 22.47
C LYS A 169 8.85 -14.74 23.05
N GLU A 170 9.05 -14.56 24.35
CA GLU A 170 8.89 -13.26 25.03
C GLU A 170 9.90 -12.22 24.50
N LEU A 171 11.17 -12.59 24.33
CA LEU A 171 12.19 -11.69 23.78
C LEU A 171 11.92 -11.33 22.33
N LEU A 172 11.45 -12.30 21.54
CA LEU A 172 11.04 -12.06 20.16
C LEU A 172 9.91 -11.02 20.10
N ASP A 173 8.87 -11.17 20.92
CA ASP A 173 7.72 -10.27 20.91
C ASP A 173 8.02 -8.88 21.49
N THR A 174 8.80 -8.80 22.56
CA THR A 174 8.98 -7.54 23.31
C THR A 174 10.14 -6.69 22.80
N ARG A 175 11.17 -7.30 22.20
CA ARG A 175 12.40 -6.61 21.84
C ARG A 175 12.73 -6.70 20.35
N ILE A 176 12.63 -7.88 19.76
CA ILE A 176 13.10 -8.12 18.41
C ILE A 176 12.07 -7.70 17.38
N ARG A 177 10.84 -8.17 17.53
CA ARG A 177 9.74 -7.90 16.59
C ARG A 177 9.45 -6.41 16.38
N PRO A 178 9.38 -5.56 17.42
CA PRO A 178 9.17 -4.14 17.21
C PRO A 178 10.23 -3.49 16.31
N THR A 179 11.52 -3.82 16.52
CA THR A 179 12.63 -3.31 15.71
C THR A 179 12.56 -3.79 14.27
N VAL A 180 12.23 -5.07 14.06
CA VAL A 180 12.09 -5.65 12.71
C VAL A 180 10.90 -5.04 11.98
N GLN A 181 9.81 -4.73 12.68
CA GLN A 181 8.65 -4.07 12.11
C GLN A 181 8.91 -2.58 11.79
N GLU A 182 9.78 -1.90 12.54
CA GLU A 182 10.26 -0.57 12.17
C GLU A 182 10.95 -0.59 10.80
N ASP A 183 11.70 -1.65 10.51
CA ASP A 183 12.39 -1.87 9.23
C ASP A 183 11.47 -2.44 8.13
N GLY A 184 10.17 -2.59 8.40
CA GLY A 184 9.16 -3.03 7.42
C GLY A 184 9.10 -4.53 7.20
N GLY A 185 9.62 -5.33 8.14
CA GLY A 185 9.55 -6.80 8.12
C GLY A 185 8.89 -7.38 9.36
N ASP A 186 9.06 -8.68 9.55
CA ASP A 186 8.68 -9.41 10.77
C ASP A 186 9.54 -10.67 10.94
N VAL A 187 9.50 -11.24 12.14
CA VAL A 187 10.16 -12.49 12.51
C VAL A 187 9.15 -13.46 13.08
N ILE A 188 9.14 -14.69 12.60
CA ILE A 188 8.28 -15.77 13.06
C ILE A 188 9.13 -16.84 13.72
N PHE A 189 8.77 -17.24 14.94
CA PHE A 189 9.38 -18.37 15.63
C PHE A 189 8.91 -19.69 14.99
N LYS A 190 9.86 -20.58 14.66
CA LYS A 190 9.58 -21.89 14.08
C LYS A 190 9.94 -23.04 15.02
N GLY A 191 10.98 -22.87 15.84
CA GLY A 191 11.42 -23.92 16.76
C GLY A 191 12.71 -23.57 17.50
N PHE A 192 13.02 -24.43 18.47
CA PHE A 192 14.29 -24.40 19.20
C PHE A 192 14.76 -25.84 19.39
N GLU A 193 15.90 -26.17 18.81
CA GLU A 193 16.50 -27.51 18.86
C GLU A 193 18.02 -27.41 19.03
N ASP A 194 18.60 -28.21 19.92
CA ASP A 194 20.05 -28.29 20.14
C ASP A 194 20.75 -26.92 20.32
N GLY A 195 20.11 -25.99 21.04
CA GLY A 195 20.62 -24.63 21.22
C GLY A 195 20.45 -23.70 20.03
N ILE A 196 19.83 -24.15 18.95
CA ILE A 196 19.61 -23.37 17.73
C ILE A 196 18.16 -22.91 17.67
N VAL A 197 17.96 -21.59 17.60
CA VAL A 197 16.66 -20.97 17.40
C VAL A 197 16.36 -20.87 15.90
N GLN A 198 15.28 -21.48 15.48
CA GLN A 198 14.82 -21.47 14.10
C GLN A 198 13.83 -20.32 13.89
N LEU A 199 14.14 -19.39 12.99
CA LEU A 199 13.35 -18.21 12.69
C LEU A 199 13.06 -18.11 11.19
N LYS A 200 11.83 -17.69 10.86
CA LYS A 200 11.49 -17.27 9.51
C LYS A 200 11.43 -15.74 9.49
N LEU A 201 12.16 -15.13 8.56
CA LEU A 201 12.08 -13.69 8.28
C LEU A 201 11.06 -13.40 7.21
N GLN A 202 10.34 -12.27 7.34
CA GLN A 202 9.32 -11.84 6.39
C GLN A 202 9.46 -10.37 6.00
N GLY A 203 8.81 -9.95 4.91
CA GLY A 203 8.75 -8.58 4.46
C GLY A 203 10.08 -8.07 3.88
N SER A 204 10.50 -6.86 4.25
CA SER A 204 11.75 -6.24 3.76
C SER A 204 12.99 -7.07 4.06
N CYS A 205 12.93 -7.90 5.12
CA CYS A 205 14.07 -8.68 5.61
C CYS A 205 14.35 -9.93 4.76
N THR A 206 13.41 -10.38 3.92
CA THR A 206 13.51 -11.65 3.18
C THR A 206 14.47 -11.60 2.01
N SER A 207 14.60 -10.46 1.33
CA SER A 207 15.29 -10.38 0.03
C SER A 207 16.58 -9.59 0.02
N CYS A 208 17.08 -9.13 1.16
CA CYS A 208 18.33 -8.38 1.23
C CYS A 208 19.46 -9.21 1.87
N PRO A 209 20.45 -9.73 1.10
CA PRO A 209 21.51 -10.59 1.63
C PRO A 209 22.34 -9.94 2.74
N SER A 210 22.59 -8.63 2.65
CA SER A 210 23.37 -7.91 3.66
C SER A 210 22.60 -7.68 4.95
N SER A 211 21.30 -7.38 4.88
CA SER A 211 20.47 -7.20 6.06
C SER A 211 20.16 -8.52 6.76
N ILE A 212 20.00 -9.62 6.02
CA ILE A 212 19.80 -10.96 6.61
C ILE A 212 20.96 -11.31 7.55
N VAL A 213 22.20 -11.15 7.11
CA VAL A 213 23.39 -11.49 7.93
C VAL A 213 23.47 -10.59 9.16
N THR A 214 23.26 -9.28 8.99
CA THR A 214 23.32 -8.31 10.09
C THR A 214 22.18 -8.52 11.09
N LEU A 215 20.97 -8.73 10.60
CA LEU A 215 19.79 -8.97 11.43
C LEU A 215 19.93 -10.28 12.19
N LYS A 216 20.32 -11.37 11.51
CA LYS A 216 20.56 -12.67 12.14
C LYS A 216 21.58 -12.56 13.27
N SER A 217 22.72 -11.90 13.02
CA SER A 217 23.75 -11.70 14.04
C SER A 217 23.26 -10.83 15.20
N GLY A 218 22.46 -9.80 14.92
CA GLY A 218 21.85 -8.95 15.95
C GLY A 218 20.87 -9.70 16.83
N ILE A 219 19.99 -10.50 16.23
CA ILE A 219 19.04 -11.36 16.94
C ILE A 219 19.79 -12.40 17.78
N GLN A 220 20.77 -13.06 17.19
CA GLN A 220 21.58 -14.06 17.89
C GLN A 220 22.28 -13.46 19.12
N ASN A 221 22.96 -12.33 18.96
CA ASN A 221 23.65 -11.67 20.08
C ASN A 221 22.66 -11.28 21.19
N MET A 222 21.46 -10.81 20.83
CA MET A 222 20.43 -10.45 21.81
C MET A 222 19.91 -11.67 22.54
N LEU A 223 19.58 -12.75 21.84
CA LEU A 223 19.11 -13.99 22.46
C LEU A 223 20.17 -14.60 23.37
N GLN A 224 21.42 -14.71 22.93
CA GLN A 224 22.54 -15.24 23.72
C GLN A 224 22.84 -14.40 24.98
N PHE A 225 22.59 -13.09 24.92
CA PHE A 225 22.83 -12.24 26.09
C PHE A 225 21.84 -12.52 27.23
N TYR A 226 20.58 -12.82 26.90
CA TYR A 226 19.52 -13.06 27.89
C TYR A 226 19.32 -14.55 28.18
N ILE A 227 19.62 -15.42 27.23
CA ILE A 227 19.39 -16.87 27.29
C ILE A 227 20.68 -17.60 26.94
N PRO A 228 21.48 -18.02 27.95
CA PRO A 228 22.76 -18.68 27.72
C PRO A 228 22.65 -20.02 26.97
N GLU A 229 21.48 -20.65 26.99
CA GLU A 229 21.18 -21.90 26.30
C GLU A 229 21.13 -21.77 24.79
N VAL A 230 21.00 -20.52 24.27
CA VAL A 230 20.98 -20.25 22.83
C VAL A 230 22.43 -20.22 22.31
N GLU A 231 22.79 -21.20 21.49
CA GLU A 231 24.09 -21.27 20.83
C GLU A 231 24.10 -20.56 19.47
N GLY A 232 22.92 -20.51 18.80
CA GLY A 232 22.81 -19.91 17.49
C GLY A 232 21.41 -19.61 17.04
N VAL A 233 21.32 -18.92 15.91
CA VAL A 233 20.06 -18.62 15.21
C VAL A 233 20.18 -19.11 13.78
N GLU A 234 19.17 -19.81 13.29
CA GLU A 234 19.08 -20.25 11.91
C GLU A 234 17.81 -19.71 11.22
N GLN A 235 17.95 -19.30 9.97
CA GLN A 235 16.81 -18.92 9.18
C GLN A 235 16.24 -20.13 8.45
N VAL A 236 14.95 -20.36 8.63
CA VAL A 236 14.19 -21.42 7.95
C VAL A 236 13.32 -20.80 6.86
N VAL A 237 13.31 -21.45 5.71
CA VAL A 237 12.41 -21.13 4.59
C VAL A 237 11.39 -22.27 4.49
N ASP A 238 10.09 -21.94 4.39
CA ASP A 238 9.07 -22.96 4.26
C ASP A 238 9.19 -23.68 2.90
N ASP A 239 9.11 -25.00 2.88
CA ASP A 239 9.25 -25.86 1.68
C ASP A 239 8.31 -25.52 0.51
N ASN A 240 7.22 -24.83 0.79
CA ASN A 240 6.28 -24.36 -0.22
C ASN A 240 6.79 -23.15 -1.00
N GLU A 241 7.67 -22.36 -0.41
CA GLU A 241 8.26 -21.16 -1.01
C GLU A 241 9.41 -21.50 -1.97
N GLU A 242 10.17 -22.58 -1.68
CA GLU A 242 11.25 -23.03 -2.56
C GLU A 242 10.77 -23.47 -3.95
N LYS A 243 9.53 -23.93 -4.09
CA LYS A 243 8.96 -24.36 -5.36
C LYS A 243 8.53 -23.20 -6.24
N GLU A 244 8.12 -22.08 -5.66
CA GLU A 244 7.72 -20.88 -6.40
C GLU A 244 8.93 -20.11 -6.92
N VAL A 245 10.00 -20.01 -6.14
CA VAL A 245 11.24 -19.31 -6.53
C VAL A 245 12.00 -20.03 -7.65
N LYS A 246 11.90 -21.36 -7.74
CA LYS A 246 12.56 -22.17 -8.79
C LYS A 246 11.77 -22.26 -10.09
N SER A 247 10.54 -21.74 -10.15
CA SER A 247 9.67 -21.81 -11.33
C SER A 247 9.63 -20.51 -12.15
N THR A 248 10.42 -19.50 -11.78
CA THR A 248 10.62 -18.24 -12.49
C THR A 248 12.04 -18.15 -13.03
#